data_7f71ebbc099abc8be0a08c1cf19f7d3d
#
_entry.id   7f71ebbc099abc8be0a08c1cf19f7d3d
#
_cell.length_a   1.000
_cell.length_b   1.000
_cell.length_c   1.000
_cell.angle_alpha   90.00
_cell.angle_beta   90.00
_cell.angle_gamma   90.00
#
_symmetry.space_group_name_H-M   'P 1'
#
loop_
_entity.id
_entity.type
_entity.pdbx_description
1 polymer ?
#
loop_
_entity_poly.entity_id
_entity_poly.type
_entity_poly.pdbx_seq_one_letter_code
_entity_poly.pdbx_strand_id
1 'polypeptide(L)'
;SSALKAQGLGTLNDDIEIPLVAVLARMEELGVGVDVVELTRLRDELTADGERLRGLVHEAAGEEFNVNSTKQLREILFERLGLTPGKKTKTGFSTDAATLERLRDDHPVVAHLLAYREVEKLRSTYGEGLLAEVGPGDRIRATFNQTVARTGRLSSDAPNLHNIPVRTAAGRAFRRAFVPVGGCSLLVADYNQIELRVIAHLADDPGLIAAFEAGDDIHTAVAARTWGIDPTEVTSEVRNRAKMVAYGLAYGMEAYGLAQRLGVPVEEAAEILQSYFEAFPSVRDYMDRTVEEARRKGYTETLFGRRRRIPELSSPNFNVRQAGER
;
A
#
# COMPACT_ATOMS: atom_id res chain seq x y z
N SER A 1 -16.80 -21.95 -19.52
CA SER A 1 -17.65 -23.04 -19.01
C SER A 1 -19.12 -22.60 -18.93
N SER A 2 -20.08 -23.56 -18.97
CA SER A 2 -21.51 -23.23 -18.83
C SER A 2 -21.87 -22.50 -17.54
N ALA A 3 -21.16 -22.80 -16.45
CA ALA A 3 -21.34 -22.14 -15.16
C ALA A 3 -20.94 -20.63 -15.18
N LEU A 4 -19.89 -20.26 -15.88
CA LEU A 4 -19.49 -18.86 -16.06
C LEU A 4 -20.52 -18.10 -16.89
N LYS A 5 -21.01 -18.70 -17.96
CA LYS A 5 -22.06 -18.10 -18.80
C LYS A 5 -23.36 -17.91 -18.04
N ALA A 6 -23.77 -18.91 -17.24
CA ALA A 6 -24.96 -18.79 -16.37
C ALA A 6 -24.87 -17.66 -15.33
N GLN A 7 -23.67 -17.30 -14.91
CA GLN A 7 -23.42 -16.19 -13.99
C GLN A 7 -23.15 -14.85 -14.71
N GLY A 8 -23.21 -14.79 -16.04
CA GLY A 8 -22.90 -13.58 -16.80
C GLY A 8 -21.41 -13.21 -16.81
N LEU A 9 -20.51 -14.16 -16.50
CA LEU A 9 -19.05 -13.92 -16.40
C LEU A 9 -18.31 -14.40 -17.68
N GLY A 10 -19.02 -14.75 -18.73
CA GLY A 10 -18.42 -15.26 -19.99
C GLY A 10 -17.47 -14.25 -20.62
N THR A 11 -17.94 -13.04 -20.88
CA THR A 11 -17.17 -11.96 -21.51
C THR A 11 -15.91 -11.62 -20.70
N LEU A 12 -16.04 -11.45 -19.38
CA LEU A 12 -14.88 -11.24 -18.51
C LEU A 12 -13.83 -12.35 -18.66
N ASN A 13 -14.30 -13.62 -18.66
CA ASN A 13 -13.40 -14.77 -18.78
C ASN A 13 -12.72 -14.81 -20.16
N ASP A 14 -13.50 -14.64 -21.22
CA ASP A 14 -13.05 -14.90 -22.59
C ASP A 14 -12.21 -13.73 -23.14
N ASP A 15 -12.53 -12.49 -22.75
CA ASP A 15 -11.90 -11.28 -23.27
C ASP A 15 -10.76 -10.75 -22.37
N ILE A 16 -10.74 -11.10 -21.08
CA ILE A 16 -9.75 -10.60 -20.13
C ILE A 16 -8.95 -11.72 -19.48
N GLU A 17 -9.62 -12.65 -18.75
CA GLU A 17 -8.89 -13.62 -17.91
C GLU A 17 -8.06 -14.61 -18.74
N ILE A 18 -8.63 -15.19 -19.76
CA ILE A 18 -7.92 -16.17 -20.61
C ILE A 18 -6.79 -15.53 -21.43
N PRO A 19 -6.98 -14.40 -22.12
CA PRO A 19 -5.88 -13.72 -22.81
C PRO A 19 -4.74 -13.32 -21.87
N LEU A 20 -5.05 -12.89 -20.64
CA LEU A 20 -4.06 -12.50 -19.64
C LEU A 20 -3.15 -13.67 -19.23
N VAL A 21 -3.65 -14.91 -19.21
CA VAL A 21 -2.84 -16.11 -18.89
C VAL A 21 -1.61 -16.19 -19.81
N ALA A 22 -1.79 -16.00 -21.12
CA ALA A 22 -0.69 -16.06 -22.07
C ALA A 22 0.35 -14.94 -21.85
N VAL A 23 -0.12 -13.73 -21.48
CA VAL A 23 0.76 -12.60 -21.16
C VAL A 23 1.58 -12.90 -19.91
N LEU A 24 0.94 -13.36 -18.84
CA LEU A 24 1.62 -13.66 -17.58
C LEU A 24 2.60 -14.83 -17.73
N ALA A 25 2.21 -15.89 -18.41
CA ALA A 25 3.10 -17.02 -18.70
C ALA A 25 4.36 -16.55 -19.46
N ARG A 26 4.20 -15.65 -20.43
CA ARG A 26 5.35 -15.08 -21.13
C ARG A 26 6.22 -14.19 -20.25
N MET A 27 5.63 -13.40 -19.35
CA MET A 27 6.36 -12.60 -18.37
C MET A 27 7.18 -13.49 -17.42
N GLU A 28 6.58 -14.57 -16.91
CA GLU A 28 7.23 -15.54 -16.02
C GLU A 28 8.37 -16.28 -16.72
N GLU A 29 8.16 -16.71 -17.96
CA GLU A 29 9.19 -17.38 -18.78
C GLU A 29 10.39 -16.46 -19.03
N LEU A 30 10.14 -15.23 -19.43
CA LEU A 30 11.20 -14.25 -19.71
C LEU A 30 11.88 -13.76 -18.43
N GLY A 31 11.12 -13.46 -17.40
CA GLY A 31 11.62 -12.77 -16.20
C GLY A 31 12.17 -11.38 -16.50
N VAL A 32 12.81 -10.77 -15.53
CA VAL A 32 13.47 -9.47 -15.64
C VAL A 32 14.96 -9.59 -15.33
N GLY A 33 15.81 -8.89 -16.10
CA GLY A 33 17.26 -8.88 -15.90
C GLY A 33 17.62 -8.11 -14.62
N VAL A 34 18.66 -8.57 -13.93
CA VAL A 34 19.20 -7.90 -12.74
C VAL A 34 20.71 -7.81 -12.79
N ASP A 35 21.24 -6.71 -12.28
CA ASP A 35 22.65 -6.54 -12.00
C ASP A 35 22.97 -7.20 -10.64
N VAL A 36 23.52 -8.42 -10.71
CA VAL A 36 23.85 -9.23 -9.52
C VAL A 36 24.95 -8.56 -8.69
N VAL A 37 25.88 -7.86 -9.34
CA VAL A 37 26.97 -7.16 -8.65
C VAL A 37 26.41 -6.01 -7.83
N GLU A 38 25.52 -5.22 -8.42
CA GLU A 38 24.85 -4.11 -7.73
C GLU A 38 23.93 -4.61 -6.61
N LEU A 39 23.16 -5.68 -6.82
CA LEU A 39 22.33 -6.29 -5.75
C LEU A 39 23.19 -6.78 -4.59
N THR A 40 24.33 -7.41 -4.88
CA THR A 40 25.27 -7.88 -3.84
C THR A 40 25.84 -6.71 -3.05
N ARG A 41 26.28 -5.65 -3.74
CA ARG A 41 26.79 -4.43 -3.12
C ARG A 41 25.73 -3.80 -2.18
N LEU A 42 24.50 -3.67 -2.64
CA LEU A 42 23.39 -3.13 -1.83
C LEU A 42 23.08 -3.98 -0.59
N ARG A 43 23.10 -5.31 -0.73
CA ARG A 43 22.93 -6.22 0.42
C ARG A 43 24.07 -6.03 1.44
N ASP A 44 25.30 -5.94 0.99
CA ASP A 44 26.47 -5.81 1.87
C ASP A 44 26.46 -4.46 2.61
N GLU A 45 26.09 -3.37 1.93
CA GLU A 45 25.90 -2.07 2.56
C GLU A 45 24.79 -2.11 3.65
N LEU A 46 23.65 -2.73 3.34
CA LEU A 46 22.57 -2.88 4.34
C LEU A 46 22.97 -3.79 5.50
N THR A 47 23.82 -4.79 5.25
CA THR A 47 24.35 -5.65 6.31
C THR A 47 25.24 -4.85 7.26
N ALA A 48 26.16 -4.05 6.74
CA ALA A 48 27.03 -3.19 7.54
C ALA A 48 26.21 -2.15 8.33
N ASP A 49 25.24 -1.52 7.69
CA ASP A 49 24.32 -0.57 8.36
C ASP A 49 23.49 -1.23 9.46
N GLY A 50 22.98 -2.44 9.22
CA GLY A 50 22.23 -3.22 10.20
C GLY A 50 23.08 -3.54 11.44
N GLU A 51 24.35 -3.93 11.24
CA GLU A 51 25.27 -4.19 12.34
C GLU A 51 25.59 -2.94 13.15
N ARG A 52 25.86 -1.83 12.45
CA ARG A 52 26.08 -0.52 13.09
C ARG A 52 24.87 -0.10 13.94
N LEU A 53 23.65 -0.18 13.38
CA LEU A 53 22.41 0.18 14.08
C LEU A 53 22.13 -0.77 15.26
N ARG A 54 22.41 -2.05 15.13
CA ARG A 54 22.33 -3.01 16.24
C ARG A 54 23.24 -2.61 17.39
N GLY A 55 24.47 -2.20 17.08
CA GLY A 55 25.41 -1.67 18.08
C GLY A 55 24.85 -0.45 18.82
N LEU A 56 24.25 0.52 18.08
CA LEU A 56 23.61 1.68 18.69
C LEU A 56 22.40 1.32 19.58
N VAL A 57 21.63 0.30 19.18
CA VAL A 57 20.51 -0.21 20.01
C VAL A 57 21.06 -0.78 21.32
N HIS A 58 22.12 -1.59 21.30
CA HIS A 58 22.75 -2.18 22.48
C HIS A 58 23.38 -1.11 23.37
N GLU A 59 24.08 -0.15 22.80
CA GLU A 59 24.65 1.00 23.54
C GLU A 59 23.56 1.80 24.26
N ALA A 60 22.47 2.14 23.53
CA ALA A 60 21.36 2.88 24.12
C ALA A 60 20.57 2.08 25.16
N ALA A 61 20.53 0.75 25.05
CA ALA A 61 19.90 -0.14 26.02
C ALA A 61 20.78 -0.41 27.25
N GLY A 62 22.09 -0.20 27.15
CA GLY A 62 23.07 -0.49 28.19
C GLY A 62 23.46 -1.98 28.30
N GLU A 63 22.99 -2.83 27.39
CA GLU A 63 23.30 -4.26 27.35
C GLU A 63 23.07 -4.86 25.97
N GLU A 64 23.71 -6.01 25.73
CA GLU A 64 23.49 -6.81 24.53
C GLU A 64 22.27 -7.74 24.69
N PHE A 65 21.43 -7.81 23.66
CA PHE A 65 20.28 -8.71 23.57
C PHE A 65 19.94 -9.02 22.13
N ASN A 66 19.09 -10.03 21.90
CA ASN A 66 18.60 -10.30 20.56
C ASN A 66 17.50 -9.29 20.16
N VAL A 67 17.88 -8.29 19.36
CA VAL A 67 17.01 -7.20 18.87
C VAL A 67 15.81 -7.73 18.07
N ASN A 68 15.92 -8.92 17.47
CA ASN A 68 14.84 -9.57 16.73
C ASN A 68 13.91 -10.40 17.64
N SER A 69 14.26 -10.59 18.91
CA SER A 69 13.40 -11.28 19.88
C SER A 69 12.36 -10.32 20.46
N THR A 70 11.11 -10.46 20.06
CA THR A 70 10.02 -9.65 20.62
C THR A 70 9.84 -9.80 22.13
N LYS A 71 10.29 -10.92 22.71
CA LYS A 71 10.26 -11.15 24.15
C LYS A 71 11.32 -10.30 24.86
N GLN A 72 12.58 -10.40 24.43
CA GLN A 72 13.69 -9.63 25.02
C GLN A 72 13.48 -8.13 24.82
N LEU A 73 13.00 -7.76 23.64
CA LEU A 73 12.72 -6.36 23.33
C LEU A 73 11.67 -5.76 24.28
N ARG A 74 10.60 -6.51 24.63
CA ARG A 74 9.60 -6.07 25.61
C ARG A 74 10.19 -5.88 27.00
N GLU A 75 11.03 -6.81 27.45
CA GLU A 75 11.72 -6.74 28.71
C GLU A 75 12.59 -5.47 28.77
N ILE A 76 13.40 -5.24 27.74
CA ILE A 76 14.25 -4.05 27.64
C ILE A 76 13.41 -2.75 27.66
N LEU A 77 12.46 -2.61 26.74
CA LEU A 77 11.73 -1.36 26.55
C LEU A 77 10.81 -1.03 27.73
N PHE A 78 10.05 -2.01 28.23
CA PHE A 78 8.97 -1.73 29.17
C PHE A 78 9.32 -2.04 30.63
N GLU A 79 10.20 -3.01 30.89
CA GLU A 79 10.55 -3.40 32.25
C GLU A 79 11.84 -2.71 32.73
N ARG A 80 12.88 -2.61 31.86
CA ARG A 80 14.16 -2.02 32.27
C ARG A 80 14.23 -0.52 32.00
N LEU A 81 13.85 -0.08 30.81
CA LEU A 81 13.86 1.34 30.45
C LEU A 81 12.59 2.07 30.89
N GLY A 82 11.56 1.37 31.37
CA GLY A 82 10.35 1.96 31.95
C GLY A 82 9.48 2.73 30.95
N LEU A 83 9.60 2.45 29.64
CA LEU A 83 8.78 3.13 28.64
C LEU A 83 7.30 2.73 28.79
N THR A 84 6.41 3.67 28.56
CA THR A 84 4.96 3.43 28.70
C THR A 84 4.45 2.50 27.60
N PRO A 85 4.02 1.27 27.96
CA PRO A 85 3.56 0.34 26.95
C PRO A 85 2.23 0.76 26.36
N GLY A 86 2.06 0.52 25.06
CA GLY A 86 0.80 0.78 24.36
C GLY A 86 -0.15 -0.43 24.38
N LYS A 87 -0.60 -0.86 23.20
CA LYS A 87 -1.54 -1.95 23.01
C LYS A 87 -1.04 -3.29 23.56
N LYS A 88 -1.87 -3.94 24.37
CA LYS A 88 -1.62 -5.32 24.85
C LYS A 88 -2.13 -6.35 23.85
N THR A 89 -1.31 -7.33 23.53
CA THR A 89 -1.65 -8.48 22.68
C THR A 89 -1.80 -9.74 23.55
N LYS A 90 -2.19 -10.87 22.95
CA LYS A 90 -2.30 -12.16 23.67
C LYS A 90 -0.95 -12.61 24.28
N THR A 91 0.18 -12.21 23.69
CA THR A 91 1.52 -12.62 24.10
C THR A 91 2.29 -11.54 24.85
N GLY A 92 1.69 -10.41 25.19
CA GLY A 92 2.30 -9.27 25.89
C GLY A 92 2.09 -7.95 25.16
N PHE A 93 2.79 -6.90 25.56
CA PHE A 93 2.69 -5.59 24.92
C PHE A 93 3.23 -5.61 23.49
N SER A 94 2.57 -4.85 22.59
CA SER A 94 3.02 -4.73 21.22
C SER A 94 4.33 -3.95 21.12
N THR A 95 5.21 -4.42 20.23
CA THR A 95 6.40 -3.70 19.77
C THR A 95 6.35 -3.46 18.25
N ASP A 96 5.13 -3.36 17.69
CA ASP A 96 4.95 -3.04 16.26
C ASP A 96 5.42 -1.62 15.93
N ALA A 97 5.57 -1.35 14.64
CA ALA A 97 6.08 -0.06 14.17
C ALA A 97 5.24 1.12 14.68
N ALA A 98 3.90 0.97 14.71
CA ALA A 98 3.01 2.04 15.18
C ALA A 98 3.16 2.32 16.69
N THR A 99 3.43 1.29 17.49
CA THR A 99 3.73 1.45 18.93
C THR A 99 5.07 2.12 19.12
N LEU A 100 6.10 1.67 18.41
CA LEU A 100 7.44 2.24 18.51
C LEU A 100 7.50 3.69 17.99
N GLU A 101 6.77 4.02 16.92
CA GLU A 101 6.71 5.39 16.41
C GLU A 101 6.20 6.39 17.46
N ARG A 102 5.21 5.99 18.26
CA ARG A 102 4.70 6.84 19.35
C ARG A 102 5.70 7.05 20.49
N LEU A 103 6.65 6.12 20.65
CA LEU A 103 7.68 6.16 21.68
C LEU A 103 9.02 6.68 21.14
N ARG A 104 9.06 7.12 19.87
CA ARG A 104 10.29 7.51 19.18
C ARG A 104 11.13 8.52 19.95
N ASP A 105 10.48 9.51 20.54
CA ASP A 105 11.12 10.63 21.23
C ASP A 105 11.32 10.36 22.73
N ASP A 106 10.74 9.26 23.26
CA ASP A 106 10.84 8.96 24.69
C ASP A 106 12.21 8.39 25.08
N HIS A 107 12.90 7.69 24.16
CA HIS A 107 14.24 7.15 24.44
C HIS A 107 15.01 6.86 23.13
N PRO A 108 16.33 7.16 23.06
CA PRO A 108 17.15 6.94 21.85
C PRO A 108 17.12 5.53 21.30
N VAL A 109 16.98 4.50 22.15
CA VAL A 109 16.88 3.09 21.72
C VAL A 109 15.74 2.88 20.73
N VAL A 110 14.63 3.61 20.85
CA VAL A 110 13.45 3.43 20.00
C VAL A 110 13.72 3.93 18.58
N ALA A 111 14.34 5.10 18.45
CA ALA A 111 14.73 5.64 17.15
C ALA A 111 15.72 4.71 16.43
N HIS A 112 16.74 4.20 17.16
CA HIS A 112 17.71 3.25 16.61
C HIS A 112 17.06 1.91 16.23
N LEU A 113 16.12 1.42 17.03
CA LEU A 113 15.38 0.19 16.76
C LEU A 113 14.49 0.31 15.51
N LEU A 114 13.82 1.43 15.32
CA LEU A 114 13.03 1.70 14.13
C LEU A 114 13.90 1.71 12.88
N ALA A 115 15.04 2.41 12.92
CA ALA A 115 16.01 2.45 11.84
C ALA A 115 16.60 1.05 11.54
N TYR A 116 16.97 0.28 12.59
CA TYR A 116 17.43 -1.09 12.46
C TYR A 116 16.41 -1.98 11.74
N ARG A 117 15.15 -1.92 12.15
CA ARG A 117 14.07 -2.72 11.54
C ARG A 117 13.81 -2.37 10.08
N GLU A 118 13.92 -1.10 9.72
CA GLU A 118 13.78 -0.67 8.32
C GLU A 118 14.90 -1.27 7.47
N VAL A 119 16.16 -1.12 7.91
CA VAL A 119 17.34 -1.66 7.22
C VAL A 119 17.28 -3.19 7.14
N GLU A 120 16.95 -3.86 8.23
CA GLU A 120 16.88 -5.33 8.27
C GLU A 120 15.77 -5.89 7.37
N LYS A 121 14.63 -5.21 7.30
CA LYS A 121 13.56 -5.55 6.37
C LYS A 121 14.01 -5.41 4.91
N LEU A 122 14.70 -4.33 4.58
CA LEU A 122 15.23 -4.11 3.23
C LEU A 122 16.29 -5.15 2.89
N ARG A 123 17.21 -5.44 3.82
CA ARG A 123 18.27 -6.43 3.67
C ARG A 123 17.73 -7.83 3.42
N SER A 124 16.83 -8.29 4.29
CA SER A 124 16.30 -9.65 4.22
C SER A 124 15.35 -9.85 3.04
N THR A 125 14.47 -8.88 2.78
CA THR A 125 13.44 -9.03 1.73
C THR A 125 13.99 -8.76 0.34
N TYR A 126 14.80 -7.70 0.18
CA TYR A 126 15.27 -7.28 -1.14
C TYR A 126 16.76 -7.55 -1.36
N GLY A 127 17.61 -7.46 -0.35
CA GLY A 127 19.02 -7.83 -0.45
C GLY A 127 19.18 -9.34 -0.65
N GLU A 128 18.86 -10.11 0.35
CA GLU A 128 18.99 -11.59 0.30
C GLU A 128 17.87 -12.22 -0.54
N GLY A 129 16.62 -11.76 -0.37
CA GLY A 129 15.48 -12.37 -1.05
C GLY A 129 15.55 -12.26 -2.57
N LEU A 130 15.95 -11.12 -3.13
CA LEU A 130 16.11 -11.00 -4.59
C LEU A 130 17.28 -11.82 -5.10
N LEU A 131 18.42 -11.82 -4.39
CA LEU A 131 19.59 -12.61 -4.78
C LEU A 131 19.33 -14.10 -4.80
N ALA A 132 18.53 -14.61 -3.86
CA ALA A 132 18.13 -16.02 -3.79
C ALA A 132 17.27 -16.45 -5.00
N GLU A 133 16.55 -15.52 -5.61
CA GLU A 133 15.66 -15.77 -6.76
C GLU A 133 16.33 -15.51 -8.12
N VAL A 134 17.61 -15.14 -8.13
CA VAL A 134 18.36 -14.96 -9.39
C VAL A 134 18.61 -16.32 -10.03
N GLY A 135 18.02 -16.51 -11.20
CA GLY A 135 18.20 -17.72 -12.02
C GLY A 135 19.11 -17.51 -13.22
N PRO A 136 19.15 -18.49 -14.13
CA PRO A 136 20.01 -18.45 -15.31
C PRO A 136 19.88 -17.17 -16.14
N GLY A 137 21.04 -16.61 -16.55
CA GLY A 137 21.10 -15.39 -17.33
C GLY A 137 20.87 -14.12 -16.52
N ASP A 138 21.15 -14.16 -15.21
CA ASP A 138 20.95 -13.05 -14.26
C ASP A 138 19.53 -12.48 -14.32
N ARG A 139 18.54 -13.38 -14.25
CA ARG A 139 17.14 -13.01 -14.35
C ARG A 139 16.32 -13.53 -13.16
N ILE A 140 15.42 -12.67 -12.69
CA ILE A 140 14.40 -13.02 -11.72
C ILE A 140 13.11 -13.36 -12.47
N ARG A 141 12.52 -14.50 -12.13
CA ARG A 141 11.28 -15.02 -12.72
C ARG A 141 10.22 -15.17 -11.63
N ALA A 142 9.58 -14.07 -11.31
CA ALA A 142 8.50 -14.07 -10.32
C ALA A 142 7.24 -14.74 -10.87
N THR A 143 6.44 -15.34 -9.99
CA THR A 143 5.12 -15.86 -10.32
C THR A 143 4.08 -14.74 -10.20
N PHE A 144 3.15 -14.66 -11.16
CA PHE A 144 2.06 -13.70 -11.17
C PHE A 144 0.70 -14.40 -11.04
N ASN A 145 -0.03 -14.11 -9.95
CA ASN A 145 -1.30 -14.76 -9.64
C ASN A 145 -2.49 -13.86 -9.98
N GLN A 146 -3.46 -14.41 -10.73
CA GLN A 146 -4.71 -13.71 -11.10
C GLN A 146 -5.80 -13.85 -10.03
N THR A 147 -5.74 -14.87 -9.17
CA THR A 147 -6.88 -15.31 -8.33
C THR A 147 -6.67 -15.12 -6.83
N VAL A 148 -5.52 -14.61 -6.40
CA VAL A 148 -5.17 -14.46 -4.98
C VAL A 148 -5.82 -13.20 -4.38
N ALA A 149 -5.73 -12.06 -5.07
CA ALA A 149 -6.30 -10.83 -4.58
C ALA A 149 -7.82 -10.80 -4.83
N ARG A 150 -8.62 -10.65 -3.76
CA ARG A 150 -10.09 -10.55 -3.85
C ARG A 150 -10.58 -9.37 -4.69
N THR A 151 -9.75 -8.35 -4.89
CA THR A 151 -10.05 -7.17 -5.69
C THR A 151 -9.87 -7.38 -7.18
N GLY A 152 -9.29 -8.50 -7.62
CA GLY A 152 -8.92 -8.76 -9.01
C GLY A 152 -7.56 -8.16 -9.43
N ARG A 153 -6.80 -7.56 -8.49
CA ARG A 153 -5.41 -7.18 -8.78
C ARG A 153 -4.54 -8.42 -8.90
N LEU A 154 -3.51 -8.35 -9.74
CA LEU A 154 -2.46 -9.36 -9.76
C LEU A 154 -1.65 -9.29 -8.46
N SER A 155 -1.19 -10.43 -7.99
CA SER A 155 -0.15 -10.51 -6.98
C SER A 155 1.12 -11.12 -7.57
N SER A 156 2.27 -10.83 -6.96
CA SER A 156 3.56 -11.38 -7.37
C SER A 156 4.19 -12.11 -6.19
N ASP A 157 4.71 -13.31 -6.45
CA ASP A 157 5.38 -14.17 -5.47
C ASP A 157 6.68 -14.72 -6.05
N ALA A 158 7.60 -15.10 -5.17
CA ALA A 158 8.89 -15.71 -5.50
C ALA A 158 9.68 -14.96 -6.60
N PRO A 159 10.02 -13.68 -6.42
CA PRO A 159 9.74 -12.80 -5.28
C PRO A 159 8.53 -11.90 -5.49
N ASN A 160 8.08 -11.20 -4.41
CA ASN A 160 7.05 -10.16 -4.55
C ASN A 160 7.67 -8.86 -5.09
N LEU A 161 7.64 -8.70 -6.41
CA LEU A 161 8.19 -7.52 -7.10
C LEU A 161 7.33 -6.26 -6.92
N HIS A 162 6.02 -6.40 -6.58
CA HIS A 162 5.11 -5.27 -6.42
C HIS A 162 5.42 -4.40 -5.19
N ASN A 163 6.11 -4.98 -4.20
CA ASN A 163 6.37 -4.33 -2.92
C ASN A 163 7.76 -3.67 -2.83
N ILE A 164 8.54 -3.63 -3.90
CA ILE A 164 9.84 -2.94 -3.90
C ILE A 164 9.61 -1.45 -3.64
N PRO A 165 10.20 -0.87 -2.57
CA PRO A 165 9.92 0.50 -2.18
C PRO A 165 10.30 1.51 -3.27
N VAL A 166 9.50 2.56 -3.44
CA VAL A 166 9.77 3.66 -4.39
C VAL A 166 10.15 4.97 -3.71
N ARG A 167 9.76 5.14 -2.44
CA ARG A 167 9.89 6.41 -1.73
C ARG A 167 11.24 6.61 -1.07
N THR A 168 11.83 5.53 -0.54
CA THR A 168 13.14 5.58 0.14
C THR A 168 14.31 5.56 -0.85
N ALA A 169 15.44 6.13 -0.46
CA ALA A 169 16.66 6.09 -1.27
C ALA A 169 17.14 4.65 -1.52
N ALA A 170 17.10 3.80 -0.49
CA ALA A 170 17.46 2.39 -0.59
C ALA A 170 16.53 1.63 -1.55
N GLY A 171 15.20 1.84 -1.47
CA GLY A 171 14.25 1.22 -2.40
C GLY A 171 14.50 1.63 -3.85
N ARG A 172 14.80 2.91 -4.10
CA ARG A 172 15.20 3.38 -5.44
C ARG A 172 16.52 2.77 -5.92
N ALA A 173 17.46 2.49 -4.99
CA ALA A 173 18.69 1.80 -5.32
C ALA A 173 18.40 0.37 -5.82
N PHE A 174 17.58 -0.39 -5.11
CA PHE A 174 17.15 -1.73 -5.56
C PHE A 174 16.46 -1.70 -6.93
N ARG A 175 15.65 -0.69 -7.22
CA ARG A 175 15.01 -0.56 -8.54
C ARG A 175 16.00 -0.34 -9.67
N ARG A 176 17.12 0.36 -9.43
CA ARG A 176 18.19 0.54 -10.43
C ARG A 176 18.95 -0.73 -10.75
N ALA A 177 18.93 -1.72 -9.84
CA ALA A 177 19.53 -3.01 -10.10
C ALA A 177 18.76 -3.87 -11.12
N PHE A 178 17.51 -3.49 -11.47
CA PHE A 178 16.78 -4.12 -12.57
C PHE A 178 17.23 -3.50 -13.90
N VAL A 179 17.75 -4.33 -14.78
CA VAL A 179 18.41 -3.90 -16.01
C VAL A 179 17.77 -4.53 -17.25
N PRO A 180 17.79 -3.84 -18.40
CA PRO A 180 17.32 -4.41 -19.66
C PRO A 180 18.29 -5.46 -20.20
N VAL A 181 17.81 -6.29 -21.11
CA VAL A 181 18.70 -7.13 -21.95
C VAL A 181 19.58 -6.23 -22.82
N GLY A 182 20.78 -6.70 -23.16
CA GLY A 182 21.69 -5.96 -24.03
C GLY A 182 21.02 -5.53 -25.34
N GLY A 183 21.17 -4.26 -25.69
CA GLY A 183 20.52 -3.65 -26.86
C GLY A 183 19.05 -3.24 -26.67
N CYS A 184 18.48 -3.43 -25.50
CA CYS A 184 17.11 -3.02 -25.14
C CYS A 184 17.10 -1.90 -24.09
N SER A 185 15.94 -1.30 -23.89
CA SER A 185 15.66 -0.36 -22.80
C SER A 185 14.44 -0.82 -22.01
N LEU A 186 14.38 -0.51 -20.71
CA LEU A 186 13.18 -0.69 -19.91
C LEU A 186 12.23 0.46 -20.18
N LEU A 187 11.02 0.14 -20.64
CA LEU A 187 9.92 1.10 -20.69
C LEU A 187 9.15 1.02 -19.38
N VAL A 188 9.11 2.12 -18.64
CA VAL A 188 8.28 2.26 -17.43
C VAL A 188 7.09 3.13 -17.78
N ALA A 189 5.89 2.55 -17.74
CA ALA A 189 4.64 3.24 -18.02
C ALA A 189 3.63 2.96 -16.91
N ASP A 190 2.91 3.99 -16.50
CA ASP A 190 1.82 3.92 -15.53
C ASP A 190 0.65 4.79 -15.99
N TYR A 191 -0.56 4.34 -15.67
CA TYR A 191 -1.76 5.12 -15.96
C TYR A 191 -1.87 6.30 -15.00
N ASN A 192 -1.92 7.51 -15.57
CA ASN A 192 -2.00 8.73 -14.78
C ASN A 192 -3.33 8.79 -14.00
N GLN A 193 -3.26 8.62 -12.69
CA GLN A 193 -4.38 8.78 -11.74
C GLN A 193 -5.62 7.95 -12.11
N ILE A 194 -5.43 6.75 -12.68
CA ILE A 194 -6.52 5.92 -13.23
C ILE A 194 -7.62 5.64 -12.20
N GLU A 195 -7.28 5.43 -10.94
CA GLU A 195 -8.24 5.14 -9.87
C GLU A 195 -9.19 6.32 -9.66
N LEU A 196 -8.69 7.56 -9.66
CA LEU A 196 -9.54 8.76 -9.52
C LEU A 196 -10.37 9.01 -10.78
N ARG A 197 -9.84 8.70 -11.97
CA ARG A 197 -10.61 8.77 -13.22
C ARG A 197 -11.75 7.77 -13.23
N VAL A 198 -11.51 6.57 -12.77
CA VAL A 198 -12.55 5.53 -12.65
C VAL A 198 -13.62 5.96 -11.63
N ILE A 199 -13.23 6.53 -10.49
CA ILE A 199 -14.18 7.06 -9.50
C ILE A 199 -15.00 8.21 -10.08
N ALA A 200 -14.37 9.16 -10.75
CA ALA A 200 -15.06 10.28 -11.42
C ALA A 200 -16.13 9.77 -12.39
N HIS A 201 -15.79 8.76 -13.20
CA HIS A 201 -16.69 8.14 -14.16
C HIS A 201 -17.83 7.35 -13.49
N LEU A 202 -17.51 6.52 -12.48
CA LEU A 202 -18.52 5.68 -11.81
C LEU A 202 -19.49 6.50 -10.95
N ALA A 203 -18.99 7.57 -10.32
CA ALA A 203 -19.80 8.50 -9.55
C ALA A 203 -20.56 9.50 -10.44
N ASP A 204 -20.18 9.63 -11.70
CA ASP A 204 -20.64 10.69 -12.62
C ASP A 204 -20.51 12.08 -11.97
N ASP A 205 -19.35 12.31 -11.31
CA ASP A 205 -19.14 13.55 -10.56
C ASP A 205 -18.68 14.68 -11.49
N PRO A 206 -19.52 15.71 -11.72
CA PRO A 206 -19.21 16.76 -12.69
C PRO A 206 -17.96 17.57 -12.33
N GLY A 207 -17.65 17.67 -11.04
CA GLY A 207 -16.48 18.40 -10.58
C GLY A 207 -15.17 17.69 -10.85
N LEU A 208 -15.13 16.38 -10.63
CA LEU A 208 -13.96 15.56 -10.96
C LEU A 208 -13.80 15.42 -12.48
N ILE A 209 -14.89 15.20 -13.21
CA ILE A 209 -14.87 15.07 -14.68
C ILE A 209 -14.32 16.35 -15.30
N ALA A 210 -14.87 17.51 -14.93
CA ALA A 210 -14.43 18.80 -15.47
C ALA A 210 -12.94 19.06 -15.21
N ALA A 211 -12.42 18.73 -14.02
CA ALA A 211 -11.00 18.88 -13.70
C ALA A 211 -10.11 17.99 -14.59
N PHE A 212 -10.53 16.76 -14.86
CA PHE A 212 -9.80 15.86 -15.76
C PHE A 212 -9.85 16.30 -17.22
N GLU A 213 -10.99 16.82 -17.71
CA GLU A 213 -11.17 17.33 -19.07
C GLU A 213 -10.36 18.61 -19.32
N ALA A 214 -10.26 19.47 -18.30
CA ALA A 214 -9.43 20.67 -18.35
C ALA A 214 -7.92 20.35 -18.39
N GLY A 215 -7.52 19.11 -18.04
CA GLY A 215 -6.12 18.72 -17.92
C GLY A 215 -5.43 19.27 -16.68
N ASP A 216 -6.20 19.72 -15.71
CA ASP A 216 -5.71 20.25 -14.43
C ASP A 216 -5.00 19.18 -13.60
N ASP A 217 -4.13 19.64 -12.68
CA ASP A 217 -3.65 18.75 -11.63
C ASP A 217 -4.80 18.41 -10.67
N ILE A 218 -5.30 17.17 -10.77
CA ILE A 218 -6.48 16.73 -10.02
C ILE A 218 -6.34 16.93 -8.51
N HIS A 219 -5.13 16.79 -7.95
CA HIS A 219 -4.93 16.97 -6.52
C HIS A 219 -5.00 18.44 -6.11
N THR A 220 -4.57 19.35 -6.99
CA THR A 220 -4.76 20.79 -6.83
C THR A 220 -6.23 21.16 -6.95
N ALA A 221 -6.94 20.63 -7.95
CA ALA A 221 -8.37 20.89 -8.12
C ALA A 221 -9.20 20.36 -6.93
N VAL A 222 -8.90 19.16 -6.45
CA VAL A 222 -9.53 18.59 -5.23
C VAL A 222 -9.23 19.46 -4.01
N ALA A 223 -7.97 19.89 -3.83
CA ALA A 223 -7.59 20.77 -2.74
C ALA A 223 -8.37 22.09 -2.76
N ALA A 224 -8.36 22.77 -3.90
CA ALA A 224 -9.04 24.04 -4.10
C ALA A 224 -10.54 23.95 -3.75
N ARG A 225 -11.22 22.93 -4.26
CA ARG A 225 -12.65 22.71 -3.98
C ARG A 225 -12.95 22.32 -2.56
N THR A 226 -12.15 21.40 -1.98
CA THR A 226 -12.39 20.89 -0.62
C THR A 226 -12.22 21.98 0.45
N TRP A 227 -11.24 22.86 0.27
CA TRP A 227 -10.95 23.93 1.25
C TRP A 227 -11.39 25.34 0.80
N GLY A 228 -12.00 25.47 -0.39
CA GLY A 228 -12.50 26.76 -0.89
C GLY A 228 -11.39 27.77 -1.15
N ILE A 229 -10.21 27.34 -1.60
CA ILE A 229 -9.04 28.20 -1.86
C ILE A 229 -8.78 28.29 -3.37
N ASP A 230 -8.15 29.38 -3.80
CA ASP A 230 -7.78 29.56 -5.20
C ASP A 230 -6.76 28.48 -5.60
N PRO A 231 -6.88 27.83 -6.78
CA PRO A 231 -5.93 26.84 -7.25
C PRO A 231 -4.48 27.31 -7.28
N THR A 232 -4.24 28.61 -7.49
CA THR A 232 -2.89 29.21 -7.50
C THR A 232 -2.29 29.34 -6.10
N GLU A 233 -3.10 29.32 -5.06
CA GLU A 233 -2.71 29.39 -3.64
C GLU A 233 -2.52 28.01 -3.01
N VAL A 234 -2.82 26.92 -3.73
CA VAL A 234 -2.66 25.56 -3.24
C VAL A 234 -1.17 25.25 -3.05
N THR A 235 -0.74 25.18 -1.81
CA THR A 235 0.63 24.79 -1.47
C THR A 235 0.86 23.29 -1.71
N SER A 236 2.12 22.89 -1.83
CA SER A 236 2.49 21.46 -1.94
C SER A 236 1.99 20.63 -0.76
N GLU A 237 1.90 21.21 0.44
CA GLU A 237 1.38 20.54 1.63
C GLU A 237 -0.12 20.27 1.50
N VAL A 238 -0.91 21.30 1.16
CA VAL A 238 -2.36 21.19 0.98
C VAL A 238 -2.69 20.22 -0.16
N ARG A 239 -1.93 20.29 -1.26
CA ARG A 239 -2.03 19.35 -2.37
C ARG A 239 -1.77 17.89 -1.94
N ASN A 240 -0.77 17.66 -1.10
CA ASN A 240 -0.47 16.32 -0.57
C ASN A 240 -1.55 15.83 0.40
N ARG A 241 -2.13 16.71 1.20
CA ARG A 241 -3.30 16.39 2.05
C ARG A 241 -4.49 15.99 1.18
N ALA A 242 -4.82 16.75 0.14
CA ALA A 242 -5.88 16.40 -0.82
C ALA A 242 -5.67 15.03 -1.46
N LYS A 243 -4.43 14.75 -1.87
CA LYS A 243 -4.06 13.43 -2.41
C LYS A 243 -4.33 12.31 -1.39
N MET A 244 -3.94 12.49 -0.12
CA MET A 244 -4.19 11.49 0.92
C MET A 244 -5.68 11.29 1.20
N VAL A 245 -6.48 12.36 1.17
CA VAL A 245 -7.94 12.30 1.33
C VAL A 245 -8.58 11.55 0.17
N ALA A 246 -8.33 11.97 -1.06
CA ALA A 246 -8.94 11.38 -2.26
C ALA A 246 -8.64 9.88 -2.40
N TYR A 247 -7.37 9.48 -2.22
CA TYR A 247 -7.00 8.05 -2.24
C TYR A 247 -7.49 7.32 -1.00
N GLY A 248 -7.47 7.96 0.17
CA GLY A 248 -8.00 7.35 1.39
C GLY A 248 -9.47 6.97 1.23
N LEU A 249 -10.28 7.87 0.72
CA LEU A 249 -11.69 7.64 0.42
C LEU A 249 -11.90 6.57 -0.64
N ALA A 250 -11.13 6.59 -1.71
CA ALA A 250 -11.17 5.56 -2.75
C ALA A 250 -11.02 4.13 -2.20
N TYR A 251 -10.34 4.00 -1.05
CA TYR A 251 -10.13 2.73 -0.33
C TYR A 251 -11.00 2.58 0.92
N GLY A 252 -12.09 3.36 1.06
CA GLY A 252 -13.04 3.24 2.16
C GLY A 252 -12.51 3.72 3.51
N MET A 253 -11.55 4.66 3.52
CA MET A 253 -10.99 5.20 4.76
C MET A 253 -12.00 6.13 5.44
N GLU A 254 -12.24 5.90 6.73
CA GLU A 254 -13.05 6.73 7.60
C GLU A 254 -12.21 7.78 8.34
N ALA A 255 -12.87 8.69 9.07
CA ALA A 255 -12.23 9.79 9.79
C ALA A 255 -11.06 9.34 10.70
N TYR A 256 -11.22 8.23 11.42
CA TYR A 256 -10.14 7.70 12.28
C TYR A 256 -8.88 7.32 11.48
N GLY A 257 -9.06 6.61 10.36
CA GLY A 257 -7.93 6.23 9.50
C GLY A 257 -7.25 7.44 8.84
N LEU A 258 -8.05 8.43 8.45
CA LEU A 258 -7.55 9.67 7.87
C LEU A 258 -6.78 10.50 8.91
N ALA A 259 -7.30 10.61 10.13
CA ALA A 259 -6.65 11.30 11.25
C ALA A 259 -5.23 10.75 11.51
N GLN A 260 -5.11 9.42 11.59
CA GLN A 260 -3.81 8.76 11.77
C GLN A 260 -2.84 9.04 10.62
N ARG A 261 -3.35 9.17 9.40
CA ARG A 261 -2.54 9.38 8.20
C ARG A 261 -2.09 10.83 8.01
N LEU A 262 -2.94 11.77 8.42
CA LEU A 262 -2.67 13.21 8.36
C LEU A 262 -1.94 13.72 9.61
N GLY A 263 -1.94 12.98 10.71
CA GLY A 263 -1.40 13.42 12.00
C GLY A 263 -2.25 14.52 12.66
N VAL A 264 -3.58 14.47 12.46
CA VAL A 264 -4.54 15.46 12.98
C VAL A 264 -5.54 14.80 13.93
N PRO A 265 -6.29 15.57 14.76
CA PRO A 265 -7.41 15.06 15.54
C PRO A 265 -8.48 14.40 14.66
N VAL A 266 -9.24 13.44 15.23
CA VAL A 266 -10.30 12.73 14.50
C VAL A 266 -11.42 13.67 14.06
N GLU A 267 -11.71 14.67 14.88
CA GLU A 267 -12.70 15.71 14.59
C GLU A 267 -12.32 16.53 13.37
N GLU A 268 -11.06 16.96 13.27
CA GLU A 268 -10.54 17.68 12.09
C GLU A 268 -10.58 16.80 10.83
N ALA A 269 -10.21 15.52 10.96
CA ALA A 269 -10.31 14.58 9.85
C ALA A 269 -11.76 14.37 9.38
N ALA A 270 -12.71 14.38 10.29
CA ALA A 270 -14.15 14.29 9.97
C ALA A 270 -14.63 15.53 9.22
N GLU A 271 -14.21 16.73 9.62
CA GLU A 271 -14.50 17.99 8.93
C GLU A 271 -13.92 17.99 7.50
N ILE A 272 -12.68 17.53 7.34
CA ILE A 272 -12.06 17.40 6.01
C ILE A 272 -12.87 16.45 5.11
N LEU A 273 -13.30 15.30 5.64
CA LEU A 273 -14.13 14.36 4.89
C LEU A 273 -15.49 14.96 4.51
N GLN A 274 -16.09 15.70 5.43
CA GLN A 274 -17.36 16.40 5.15
C GLN A 274 -17.17 17.42 4.02
N SER A 275 -16.14 18.29 4.11
CA SER A 275 -15.82 19.28 3.07
C SER A 275 -15.56 18.63 1.71
N TYR A 276 -14.87 17.48 1.70
CA TYR A 276 -14.66 16.73 0.46
C TYR A 276 -15.98 16.26 -0.15
N PHE A 277 -16.88 15.69 0.66
CA PHE A 277 -18.18 15.22 0.16
C PHE A 277 -19.15 16.34 -0.20
N GLU A 278 -19.00 17.52 0.40
CA GLU A 278 -19.73 18.72 -0.02
C GLU A 278 -19.23 19.22 -1.38
N ALA A 279 -17.93 19.15 -1.63
CA ALA A 279 -17.32 19.50 -2.90
C ALA A 279 -17.61 18.47 -4.03
N PHE A 280 -17.78 17.20 -3.66
CA PHE A 280 -17.98 16.07 -4.58
C PHE A 280 -19.16 15.17 -4.12
N PRO A 281 -20.39 15.67 -4.12
CA PRO A 281 -21.55 14.94 -3.55
C PRO A 281 -21.86 13.65 -4.32
N SER A 282 -21.62 13.60 -5.63
CA SER A 282 -21.87 12.40 -6.43
C SER A 282 -20.95 11.24 -6.03
N VAL A 283 -19.77 11.51 -5.50
CA VAL A 283 -18.86 10.48 -4.97
C VAL A 283 -19.47 9.82 -3.74
N ARG A 284 -20.04 10.61 -2.81
CA ARG A 284 -20.76 10.10 -1.64
C ARG A 284 -21.93 9.22 -2.03
N ASP A 285 -22.78 9.74 -2.92
CA ASP A 285 -23.97 9.02 -3.41
C ASP A 285 -23.59 7.69 -4.09
N TYR A 286 -22.49 7.69 -4.83
CA TYR A 286 -21.96 6.48 -5.45
C TYR A 286 -21.51 5.45 -4.39
N MET A 287 -20.80 5.89 -3.36
CA MET A 287 -20.34 4.99 -2.28
C MET A 287 -21.53 4.39 -1.52
N ASP A 288 -22.48 5.21 -1.14
CA ASP A 288 -23.69 4.77 -0.39
C ASP A 288 -24.50 3.78 -1.22
N ARG A 289 -24.77 4.07 -2.49
CA ARG A 289 -25.45 3.15 -3.42
C ARG A 289 -24.69 1.84 -3.60
N THR A 290 -23.35 1.88 -3.67
CA THR A 290 -22.53 0.66 -3.82
C THR A 290 -22.68 -0.25 -2.61
N VAL A 291 -22.68 0.32 -1.40
CA VAL A 291 -22.89 -0.44 -0.16
C VAL A 291 -24.30 -1.04 -0.11
N GLU A 292 -25.33 -0.27 -0.44
CA GLU A 292 -26.71 -0.76 -0.48
C GLU A 292 -26.90 -1.89 -1.49
N GLU A 293 -26.36 -1.73 -2.68
CA GLU A 293 -26.39 -2.78 -3.70
C GLU A 293 -25.64 -4.04 -3.28
N ALA A 294 -24.46 -3.87 -2.66
CA ALA A 294 -23.68 -4.99 -2.15
C ALA A 294 -24.43 -5.74 -1.04
N ARG A 295 -25.11 -5.06 -0.13
CA ARG A 295 -25.97 -5.68 0.89
C ARG A 295 -27.08 -6.53 0.24
N ARG A 296 -27.69 -6.04 -0.85
CA ARG A 296 -28.76 -6.74 -1.55
C ARG A 296 -28.27 -7.91 -2.39
N LYS A 297 -27.15 -7.72 -3.13
CA LYS A 297 -26.63 -8.69 -4.10
C LYS A 297 -25.63 -9.69 -3.47
N GLY A 298 -25.00 -9.34 -2.34
CA GLY A 298 -23.93 -10.09 -1.70
C GLY A 298 -22.56 -9.92 -2.40
N TYR A 299 -22.45 -9.00 -3.36
CA TYR A 299 -21.22 -8.71 -4.08
C TYR A 299 -21.20 -7.29 -4.65
N THR A 300 -20.00 -6.78 -4.93
CA THR A 300 -19.78 -5.62 -5.80
C THR A 300 -19.30 -6.07 -7.17
N GLU A 301 -19.48 -5.21 -8.17
CA GLU A 301 -19.12 -5.51 -9.56
C GLU A 301 -18.34 -4.35 -10.19
N THR A 302 -17.31 -4.67 -10.97
CA THR A 302 -16.55 -3.67 -11.74
C THR A 302 -17.23 -3.36 -13.07
N LEU A 303 -16.75 -2.32 -13.79
CA LEU A 303 -17.22 -1.95 -15.13
C LEU A 303 -17.22 -3.12 -16.14
N PHE A 304 -16.29 -4.04 -16.01
CA PHE A 304 -16.14 -5.21 -16.88
C PHE A 304 -16.75 -6.49 -16.30
N GLY A 305 -17.63 -6.37 -15.29
CA GLY A 305 -18.40 -7.48 -14.75
C GLY A 305 -17.65 -8.36 -13.75
N ARG A 306 -16.43 -8.01 -13.32
CA ARG A 306 -15.75 -8.75 -12.27
C ARG A 306 -16.49 -8.57 -10.95
N ARG A 307 -16.79 -9.67 -10.26
CA ARG A 307 -17.53 -9.66 -8.99
C ARG A 307 -16.65 -9.99 -7.81
N ARG A 308 -16.71 -9.15 -6.80
CA ARG A 308 -16.18 -9.43 -5.46
C ARG A 308 -17.33 -9.82 -4.54
N ARG A 309 -17.43 -11.09 -4.18
CA ARG A 309 -18.38 -11.56 -3.16
C ARG A 309 -17.93 -11.09 -1.78
N ILE A 310 -18.90 -10.64 -0.98
CA ILE A 310 -18.68 -10.07 0.36
C ILE A 310 -19.61 -10.79 1.35
N PRO A 311 -19.29 -12.04 1.75
CA PRO A 311 -20.11 -12.81 2.69
C PRO A 311 -20.18 -12.15 4.06
N GLU A 312 -19.25 -11.28 4.41
CA GLU A 312 -19.20 -10.49 5.63
C GLU A 312 -20.45 -9.63 5.82
N LEU A 313 -21.10 -9.17 4.74
CA LEU A 313 -22.34 -8.37 4.79
C LEU A 313 -23.52 -9.11 5.41
N SER A 314 -23.54 -10.44 5.38
CA SER A 314 -24.56 -11.29 5.98
C SER A 314 -24.24 -11.73 7.42
N SER A 315 -23.12 -11.27 7.99
CA SER A 315 -22.70 -11.66 9.34
C SER A 315 -23.63 -11.12 10.41
N PRO A 316 -24.00 -11.89 11.45
CA PRO A 316 -24.71 -11.38 12.61
C PRO A 316 -23.86 -10.40 13.45
N ASN A 317 -22.52 -10.46 13.32
CA ASN A 317 -21.60 -9.58 14.03
C ASN A 317 -21.50 -8.22 13.32
N PHE A 318 -21.84 -7.14 14.04
CA PHE A 318 -21.80 -5.77 13.53
C PHE A 318 -20.42 -5.37 12.99
N ASN A 319 -19.33 -5.67 13.73
CA ASN A 319 -17.97 -5.29 13.31
C ASN A 319 -17.53 -6.00 12.03
N VAL A 320 -17.98 -7.26 11.84
CA VAL A 320 -17.71 -8.03 10.62
C VAL A 320 -18.47 -7.42 9.43
N ARG A 321 -19.76 -7.06 9.62
CA ARG A 321 -20.53 -6.37 8.57
C ARG A 321 -19.90 -5.05 8.19
N GLN A 322 -19.56 -4.21 9.16
CA GLN A 322 -18.92 -2.92 8.92
C GLN A 322 -17.57 -3.07 8.17
N ALA A 323 -16.80 -4.12 8.49
CA ALA A 323 -15.58 -4.42 7.72
C ALA A 323 -15.87 -4.85 6.26
N GLY A 324 -17.00 -5.48 6.01
CA GLY A 324 -17.46 -5.81 4.65
C GLY A 324 -17.96 -4.61 3.85
N GLU A 325 -18.48 -3.58 4.52
CA GLU A 325 -18.98 -2.35 3.91
C GLU A 325 -17.88 -1.39 3.48
N ARG A 326 -16.71 -1.48 4.10
CA ARG A 326 -15.47 -0.78 3.73
C ARG A 326 -14.79 -1.50 2.56
#